data_c3ddb7931b4ed1d06844cbd28e8b8b47
#
_entry.id   c3ddb7931b4ed1d06844cbd28e8b8b47
#
_cell.length_a   1.000
_cell.length_b   1.000
_cell.length_c   1.000
_cell.angle_alpha   90.00
_cell.angle_beta   90.00
_cell.angle_gamma   90.00
#
_symmetry.space_group_name_H-M   'P 1'
#
loop_
_entity.id
_entity.type
_entity.pdbx_description
1 polymer ?
#
loop_
_entity_poly.entity_id
_entity_poly.type
_entity_poly.pdbx_seq_one_letter_code
_entity_poly.pdbx_strand_id
1 'polypeptide(L)'
;MIHSPSLDLDDPLRVLYVEDDRVCALLMAQAMAAEPGIDLVVAEDGAEALAAVSGGWTPELLVLDAHLPDTSGHALLARLRALPGLLQVPACMCSADDLADDCQRAAAAGFEHYWTKPVPAASVLACLQALKAARR
;
A
#
# COMPACT_ATOMS: atom_id res chain seq x y z
N MET A 1 -7.84 10.48 -6.87
CA MET A 1 -6.48 9.91 -6.75
C MET A 1 -5.48 11.02 -6.47
N ILE A 2 -4.59 10.81 -5.53
CA ILE A 2 -3.61 11.80 -5.10
C ILE A 2 -2.22 11.22 -5.30
N HIS A 3 -1.33 12.01 -5.92
CA HIS A 3 0.06 11.63 -6.08
C HIS A 3 0.95 12.62 -5.34
N SER A 4 1.73 12.12 -4.38
CA SER A 4 2.72 12.92 -3.64
C SER A 4 4.11 12.46 -4.05
N PRO A 5 4.68 13.08 -5.10
CA PRO A 5 6.01 12.69 -5.56
C PRO A 5 7.07 13.07 -4.52
N SER A 6 8.12 12.27 -4.45
CA SER A 6 9.24 12.56 -3.59
C SER A 6 10.00 13.77 -4.09
N LEU A 7 10.49 14.59 -3.17
CA LEU A 7 11.44 15.67 -3.47
C LEU A 7 12.87 15.14 -3.60
N ASP A 8 13.09 13.90 -3.21
CA ASP A 8 14.36 13.19 -3.40
C ASP A 8 14.42 12.69 -4.84
N LEU A 9 15.36 13.20 -5.61
CA LEU A 9 15.51 12.85 -7.03
C LEU A 9 16.27 11.54 -7.25
N ASP A 10 16.84 10.93 -6.19
CA ASP A 10 17.66 9.75 -6.27
C ASP A 10 16.84 8.50 -5.95
N ASP A 11 16.06 8.02 -6.91
CA ASP A 11 15.36 6.73 -6.88
C ASP A 11 14.41 6.59 -5.68
N PRO A 12 13.30 7.34 -5.66
CA PRO A 12 12.33 7.24 -4.58
C PRO A 12 11.64 5.86 -4.54
N LEU A 13 11.23 5.44 -3.35
CA LEU A 13 10.41 4.25 -3.17
C LEU A 13 8.97 4.56 -3.55
N ARG A 14 8.44 3.86 -4.54
CA ARG A 14 7.08 4.08 -5.04
C ARG A 14 6.10 3.23 -4.26
N VAL A 15 5.10 3.88 -3.66
CA VAL A 15 4.09 3.23 -2.82
C VAL A 15 2.70 3.52 -3.37
N LEU A 16 1.92 2.47 -3.57
CA LEU A 16 0.49 2.59 -3.87
C LEU A 16 -0.30 2.27 -2.60
N TYR A 17 -1.08 3.25 -2.14
CA TYR A 17 -1.97 3.10 -0.99
C TYR A 17 -3.41 3.25 -1.45
N VAL A 18 -4.25 2.26 -1.18
CA VAL A 18 -5.65 2.23 -1.62
C VAL A 18 -6.55 2.29 -0.40
N GLU A 19 -7.28 3.41 -0.25
CA GLU A 19 -8.10 3.71 0.91
C GLU A 19 -9.18 4.73 0.52
N ASP A 20 -10.44 4.43 0.80
CA ASP A 20 -11.55 5.34 0.50
C ASP A 20 -11.85 6.32 1.63
N ASP A 21 -11.46 6.04 2.85
CA ASP A 21 -11.64 6.94 3.98
C ASP A 21 -10.58 8.03 3.98
N ARG A 22 -11.03 9.29 3.84
CA ARG A 22 -10.12 10.43 3.71
C ARG A 22 -9.29 10.68 4.97
N VAL A 23 -9.83 10.41 6.14
CA VAL A 23 -9.10 10.59 7.40
C VAL A 23 -7.99 9.55 7.51
N CYS A 24 -8.30 8.29 7.23
CA CYS A 24 -7.29 7.23 7.21
C CYS A 24 -6.21 7.51 6.16
N ALA A 25 -6.60 7.96 4.97
CA ALA A 25 -5.66 8.28 3.91
C ALA A 25 -4.72 9.42 4.31
N LEU A 26 -5.26 10.46 4.95
CA LEU A 26 -4.46 11.59 5.41
C LEU A 26 -3.46 11.18 6.49
N LEU A 27 -3.91 10.39 7.47
CA LEU A 27 -3.04 9.94 8.55
C LEU A 27 -1.90 9.06 8.03
N MET A 28 -2.19 8.17 7.09
CA MET A 28 -1.17 7.32 6.47
C MET A 28 -0.18 8.16 5.66
N ALA A 29 -0.67 9.12 4.89
CA ALA A 29 0.19 10.00 4.11
C ALA A 29 1.12 10.81 5.02
N GLN A 30 0.61 11.29 6.16
CA GLN A 30 1.44 11.99 7.14
C GLN A 30 2.51 11.07 7.74
N ALA A 31 2.14 9.82 8.06
CA ALA A 31 3.09 8.86 8.58
C ALA A 31 4.21 8.58 7.57
N MET A 32 3.85 8.38 6.30
CA MET A 32 4.83 8.11 5.24
C MET A 32 5.71 9.32 4.92
N ALA A 33 5.18 10.54 5.09
CA ALA A 33 5.94 11.76 4.85
C ALA A 33 7.11 11.94 5.83
N ALA A 34 7.11 11.23 6.96
CA ALA A 34 8.22 11.25 7.89
C ALA A 34 9.46 10.50 7.36
N GLU A 35 9.29 9.66 6.34
CA GLU A 35 10.41 8.97 5.69
C GLU A 35 10.75 9.69 4.38
N PRO A 36 12.01 10.15 4.21
CA PRO A 36 12.39 10.80 2.96
C PRO A 36 12.42 9.79 1.80
N GLY A 37 12.22 10.30 0.58
CA GLY A 37 12.33 9.48 -0.62
C GLY A 37 11.15 8.55 -0.87
N ILE A 38 9.95 8.93 -0.50
CA ILE A 38 8.73 8.18 -0.77
C ILE A 38 7.91 8.88 -1.86
N ASP A 39 7.63 8.15 -2.92
CA ASP A 39 6.73 8.58 -4.00
C ASP A 39 5.40 7.86 -3.78
N LEU A 40 4.40 8.58 -3.25
CA LEU A 40 3.14 8.00 -2.79
C LEU A 40 1.99 8.36 -3.73
N VAL A 41 1.29 7.33 -4.20
CA VAL A 41 0.00 7.49 -4.89
C VAL A 41 -1.09 6.93 -3.98
N VAL A 42 -2.11 7.75 -3.67
CA VAL A 42 -3.28 7.33 -2.91
C VAL A 42 -4.47 7.20 -3.87
N ALA A 43 -4.99 6.00 -3.98
CA ALA A 43 -6.18 5.69 -4.77
C ALA A 43 -7.38 5.46 -3.84
N GLU A 44 -8.57 5.91 -4.24
CA GLU A 44 -9.76 5.82 -3.40
C GLU A 44 -10.49 4.49 -3.53
N ASP A 45 -10.23 3.75 -4.63
CA ASP A 45 -10.88 2.47 -4.89
C ASP A 45 -10.00 1.59 -5.79
N GLY A 46 -10.47 0.41 -6.08
CA GLY A 46 -9.74 -0.54 -6.92
C GLY A 46 -9.57 -0.05 -8.36
N ALA A 47 -10.58 0.62 -8.91
CA ALA A 47 -10.50 1.13 -10.27
C ALA A 47 -9.41 2.19 -10.41
N GLU A 48 -9.31 3.11 -9.45
CA GLU A 48 -8.24 4.11 -9.45
C GLU A 48 -6.87 3.48 -9.26
N ALA A 49 -6.77 2.46 -8.40
CA ALA A 49 -5.52 1.73 -8.19
C ALA A 49 -5.02 1.09 -9.48
N LEU A 50 -5.90 0.40 -10.20
CA LEU A 50 -5.56 -0.24 -11.46
C LEU A 50 -5.20 0.80 -12.53
N ALA A 51 -5.90 1.92 -12.58
CA ALA A 51 -5.58 3.00 -13.50
C ALA A 51 -4.20 3.60 -13.23
N ALA A 52 -3.83 3.76 -11.96
CA ALA A 52 -2.52 4.31 -11.58
C ALA A 52 -1.37 3.44 -12.10
N VAL A 53 -1.48 2.12 -11.97
CA VAL A 53 -0.42 1.21 -12.41
C VAL A 53 -0.44 0.96 -13.90
N SER A 54 -1.58 1.14 -14.55
CA SER A 54 -1.70 0.97 -16.02
C SER A 54 -1.02 2.08 -16.79
N GLY A 55 -0.74 3.22 -16.16
CA GLY A 55 -0.08 4.35 -16.78
C GLY A 55 1.44 4.26 -16.85
N GLY A 56 2.03 3.12 -16.51
CA GLY A 56 3.47 2.91 -16.55
C GLY A 56 4.20 3.21 -15.24
N TRP A 57 3.48 3.61 -14.21
CA TRP A 57 4.04 3.79 -12.87
C TRP A 57 3.95 2.46 -12.11
N THR A 58 5.09 1.92 -11.70
CA THR A 58 5.16 0.61 -11.04
C THR A 58 5.49 0.78 -9.57
N PRO A 59 4.55 0.47 -8.66
CA PRO A 59 4.83 0.55 -7.23
C PRO A 59 5.77 -0.56 -6.76
N GLU A 60 6.48 -0.27 -5.68
CA GLU A 60 7.37 -1.21 -5.01
C GLU A 60 6.81 -1.67 -3.67
N LEU A 61 5.70 -1.10 -3.24
CA LEU A 61 4.93 -1.50 -2.07
C LEU A 61 3.45 -1.23 -2.34
N LEU A 62 2.62 -2.20 -1.99
CA LEU A 62 1.16 -2.09 -2.05
C LEU A 62 0.62 -2.06 -0.63
N VAL A 63 -0.19 -1.05 -0.30
CA VAL A 63 -0.88 -0.95 0.99
C VAL A 63 -2.37 -0.86 0.68
N LEU A 64 -3.10 -1.94 0.98
CA LEU A 64 -4.48 -2.10 0.54
C LEU A 64 -5.43 -2.18 1.74
N ASP A 65 -6.51 -1.38 1.70
CA ASP A 65 -7.61 -1.54 2.65
C ASP A 65 -8.34 -2.85 2.37
N ALA A 66 -8.77 -3.51 3.44
CA ALA A 66 -9.53 -4.76 3.34
C ALA A 66 -10.86 -4.58 2.63
N HIS A 67 -11.52 -3.43 2.84
CA HIS A 67 -12.85 -3.14 2.30
C HIS A 67 -12.83 -1.84 1.52
N LEU A 68 -13.03 -1.94 0.21
CA LEU A 68 -13.11 -0.80 -0.69
C LEU A 68 -14.52 -0.72 -1.29
N PRO A 69 -14.93 0.45 -1.84
CA PRO A 69 -16.29 0.59 -2.37
C PRO A 69 -16.61 -0.40 -3.49
N ASP A 70 -15.63 -0.73 -4.32
CA ASP A 70 -15.82 -1.54 -5.52
C ASP A 70 -15.21 -2.93 -5.45
N THR A 71 -14.40 -3.23 -4.42
CA THR A 71 -13.72 -4.53 -4.32
C THR A 71 -13.20 -4.74 -2.90
N SER A 72 -12.67 -5.93 -2.63
CA SER A 72 -11.93 -6.21 -1.40
C SER A 72 -10.44 -6.05 -1.64
N GLY A 73 -9.67 -5.89 -0.55
CA GLY A 73 -8.21 -5.88 -0.63
C GLY A 73 -7.67 -7.18 -1.21
N HIS A 74 -8.26 -8.31 -0.84
CA HIS A 74 -7.87 -9.62 -1.38
C HIS A 74 -8.06 -9.72 -2.89
N ALA A 75 -9.25 -9.34 -3.37
CA ALA A 75 -9.54 -9.38 -4.80
C ALA A 75 -8.67 -8.39 -5.58
N LEU A 76 -8.44 -7.22 -5.02
CA LEU A 76 -7.58 -6.22 -5.66
C LEU A 76 -6.13 -6.71 -5.75
N LEU A 77 -5.60 -7.34 -4.70
CA LEU A 77 -4.25 -7.89 -4.75
C LEU A 77 -4.11 -8.91 -5.89
N ALA A 78 -5.08 -9.80 -6.04
CA ALA A 78 -5.06 -10.80 -7.11
C ALA A 78 -5.01 -10.13 -8.49
N ARG A 79 -5.79 -9.07 -8.69
CA ARG A 79 -5.81 -8.33 -9.96
C ARG A 79 -4.50 -7.58 -10.20
N LEU A 80 -3.93 -6.97 -9.17
CA LEU A 80 -2.65 -6.28 -9.28
C LEU A 80 -1.52 -7.25 -9.59
N ARG A 81 -1.52 -8.43 -8.95
CA ARG A 81 -0.50 -9.47 -9.19
C ARG A 81 -0.50 -9.99 -10.63
N ALA A 82 -1.63 -9.89 -11.32
CA ALA A 82 -1.73 -10.31 -12.72
C ALA A 82 -1.10 -9.30 -13.69
N LEU A 83 -0.78 -8.11 -13.22
CA LEU A 83 -0.19 -7.06 -14.06
C LEU A 83 1.33 -7.22 -14.14
N PRO A 84 1.95 -6.82 -15.28
CA PRO A 84 3.41 -6.93 -15.43
C PRO A 84 4.17 -6.17 -14.34
N GLY A 85 5.17 -6.85 -13.74
CA GLY A 85 6.05 -6.24 -12.76
C GLY A 85 5.52 -6.23 -11.33
N LEU A 86 4.30 -6.73 -11.07
CA LEU A 86 3.69 -6.64 -9.74
C LEU A 86 3.60 -7.98 -8.99
N LEU A 87 4.03 -9.08 -9.61
CA LEU A 87 3.88 -10.42 -9.01
C LEU A 87 4.63 -10.55 -7.68
N GLN A 88 5.79 -9.93 -7.54
CA GLN A 88 6.66 -10.06 -6.37
C GLN A 88 6.65 -8.83 -5.46
N VAL A 89 5.83 -7.82 -5.76
CA VAL A 89 5.81 -6.59 -4.97
C VAL A 89 5.22 -6.85 -3.59
N PRO A 90 5.88 -6.45 -2.50
CA PRO A 90 5.33 -6.62 -1.14
C PRO A 90 3.99 -5.93 -0.98
N ALA A 91 3.09 -6.56 -0.23
CA ALA A 91 1.76 -6.04 0.02
C ALA A 91 1.42 -6.09 1.50
N CYS A 92 0.78 -5.03 1.99
CA CYS A 92 0.29 -4.91 3.35
C CYS A 92 -1.23 -4.73 3.32
N MET A 93 -1.92 -5.40 4.25
CA MET A 93 -3.37 -5.26 4.42
C MET A 93 -3.64 -4.31 5.59
N CYS A 94 -4.56 -3.36 5.41
CA CYS A 94 -5.08 -2.52 6.49
C CYS A 94 -6.53 -2.86 6.74
N SER A 95 -6.89 -3.14 8.00
CA SER A 95 -8.26 -3.53 8.33
C SER A 95 -8.67 -3.00 9.70
N ALA A 96 -9.95 -2.74 9.87
CA ALA A 96 -10.52 -2.45 11.18
C ALA A 96 -10.66 -3.71 12.04
N ASP A 97 -10.60 -4.89 11.42
CA ASP A 97 -10.74 -6.18 12.10
C ASP A 97 -9.38 -6.75 12.48
N ASP A 98 -9.27 -7.28 13.71
CA ASP A 98 -8.02 -7.87 14.20
C ASP A 98 -8.16 -9.36 14.53
N LEU A 99 -9.14 -10.03 13.91
CA LEU A 99 -9.37 -11.45 14.15
C LEU A 99 -8.23 -12.30 13.57
N ALA A 100 -7.83 -13.33 14.31
CA ALA A 100 -6.73 -14.20 13.91
C ALA A 100 -6.97 -14.85 12.55
N ASP A 101 -8.22 -15.22 12.26
CA ASP A 101 -8.58 -15.83 10.98
C ASP A 101 -8.35 -14.86 9.81
N ASP A 102 -8.63 -13.56 10.02
CA ASP A 102 -8.40 -12.55 9.00
C ASP A 102 -6.92 -12.35 8.72
N CYS A 103 -6.10 -12.36 9.77
CA CYS A 103 -4.65 -12.29 9.63
C CYS A 103 -4.10 -13.50 8.87
N GLN A 104 -4.59 -14.70 9.19
CA GLN A 104 -4.16 -15.93 8.52
C GLN A 104 -4.56 -15.94 7.04
N ARG A 105 -5.77 -15.50 6.72
CA ARG A 105 -6.22 -15.40 5.33
C ARG A 105 -5.40 -14.39 4.53
N ALA A 106 -5.07 -13.26 5.14
CA ALA A 106 -4.23 -12.26 4.50
C ALA A 106 -2.84 -12.83 4.19
N ALA A 107 -2.22 -13.50 5.16
CA ALA A 107 -0.92 -14.12 4.96
C ALA A 107 -0.97 -15.19 3.86
N ALA A 108 -2.01 -16.02 3.85
CA ALA A 108 -2.20 -17.05 2.82
C ALA A 108 -2.41 -16.45 1.43
N ALA A 109 -3.00 -15.26 1.35
CA ALA A 109 -3.21 -14.55 0.07
C ALA A 109 -1.97 -13.84 -0.44
N GLY A 110 -0.90 -13.75 0.37
CA GLY A 110 0.35 -13.13 -0.02
C GLY A 110 0.63 -11.77 0.59
N PHE A 111 -0.16 -11.32 1.57
CA PHE A 111 0.15 -10.10 2.31
C PHE A 111 1.26 -10.38 3.33
N GLU A 112 2.28 -9.55 3.32
CA GLU A 112 3.41 -9.69 4.25
C GLU A 112 3.12 -9.10 5.63
N HIS A 113 2.26 -8.07 5.68
CA HIS A 113 1.86 -7.41 6.92
C HIS A 113 0.36 -7.25 6.97
N TYR A 114 -0.19 -7.37 8.17
CA TYR A 114 -1.59 -7.09 8.45
C TYR A 114 -1.61 -6.01 9.54
N TRP A 115 -2.07 -4.82 9.17
CA TRP A 115 -2.13 -3.69 10.10
C TRP A 115 -3.57 -3.42 10.49
N THR A 116 -3.84 -3.47 11.80
CA THR A 116 -5.16 -3.12 12.35
C THR A 116 -5.25 -1.61 12.50
N LYS A 117 -6.35 -1.04 12.04
CA LYS A 117 -6.61 0.41 12.14
C LYS A 117 -6.97 0.80 13.58
N PRO A 118 -6.50 1.94 14.08
CA PRO A 118 -5.62 2.91 13.42
C PRO A 118 -4.19 2.37 13.31
N VAL A 119 -3.60 2.47 12.13
CA VAL A 119 -2.28 1.89 11.86
C VAL A 119 -1.20 2.71 12.58
N PRO A 120 -0.36 2.07 13.42
CA PRO A 120 0.71 2.81 14.09
C PRO A 120 1.75 3.33 13.09
N ALA A 121 2.09 4.61 13.22
CA ALA A 121 3.09 5.23 12.35
C ALA A 121 4.43 4.50 12.41
N ALA A 122 4.81 3.98 13.57
CA ALA A 122 6.07 3.24 13.74
C ALA A 122 6.10 1.98 12.86
N SER A 123 4.96 1.28 12.72
CA SER A 123 4.86 0.08 11.87
C SER A 123 5.05 0.45 10.39
N VAL A 124 4.44 1.54 9.96
CA VAL A 124 4.58 2.04 8.59
C VAL A 124 6.03 2.41 8.30
N LEU A 125 6.65 3.19 9.17
CA LEU A 125 8.04 3.64 8.99
C LEU A 125 9.01 2.45 8.99
N ALA A 126 8.82 1.48 9.87
CA ALA A 126 9.68 0.29 9.89
C ALA A 126 9.60 -0.48 8.57
N CYS A 127 8.41 -0.61 8.01
CA CYS A 127 8.20 -1.26 6.73
C CYS A 127 8.91 -0.51 5.59
N LEU A 128 8.76 0.82 5.52
CA LEU A 128 9.39 1.64 4.51
C LEU A 128 10.91 1.57 4.60
N GLN A 129 11.45 1.66 5.80
CA GLN A 129 12.89 1.61 6.04
C GLN A 129 13.48 0.25 5.65
N ALA A 130 12.78 -0.84 5.98
CA ALA A 130 13.21 -2.18 5.61
C ALA A 130 13.26 -2.37 4.09
N LEU A 131 12.26 -1.85 3.37
CA LEU A 131 12.22 -1.93 1.92
C LEU A 131 13.33 -1.10 1.27
N LYS A 132 13.58 0.11 1.77
CA LYS A 132 14.67 0.95 1.28
C LYS A 132 16.03 0.29 1.51
N ALA A 133 16.23 -0.34 2.67
CA ALA A 133 17.47 -1.05 2.97
C ALA A 133 17.66 -2.26 2.05
N ALA A 134 16.59 -2.99 1.74
CA ALA A 134 16.67 -4.17 0.87
C ALA A 134 17.01 -3.83 -0.59
N ARG A 135 16.82 -2.58 -1.01
CA ARG A 135 17.13 -2.12 -2.38
C ARG A 135 18.62 -1.84 -2.60
N ARG A 136 19.38 -1.77 -1.55
CA ARG A 136 20.80 -1.39 -1.61
C ARG A 136 21.72 -2.58 -1.83
#